data_f4a5ea80362c3e175fbcad1852edfc45
#
_entry.id   f4a5ea80362c3e175fbcad1852edfc45
#
_cell.length_a   1.000
_cell.length_b   1.000
_cell.length_c   1.000
_cell.angle_alpha   90.00
_cell.angle_beta   90.00
_cell.angle_gamma   90.00
#
_symmetry.space_group_name_H-M   'P 1'
#
loop_
_entity.id
_entity.type
_entity.pdbx_description
1 polymer ?
#
loop_
_entity_poly.entity_id
_entity_poly.type
_entity_poly.pdbx_seq_one_letter_code
_entity_poly.pdbx_strand_id
1 'polypeptide(L)'
;PDLTVVAPVFSGDNELTFFVASRGHHADIGGITPGSIPPFSKHISEEGIIIDNFLIVENGKFRKHEFIELLTDSDYPARNLEERINDIKAQIAAVNKGINELNNLVEKYGDGVVTSYMRYIRQNSAEAMSDALESYVENYGNKEVSFDDFLDDGSRISVKIAIFKKPNSLPSHHAIVDFAGTASQLEGNLNAPVAVTKAAVLYVFRLLIDKDIPLNSGCLDQIDIRIPEGCLLNPSDDAAVVGGNVETSQRVTDVLLGALGIAAASQGTMNNFVFGAEDGSGSQYYETIAGGSGAINGSDGASAIQVHMTNTRSTDPEILEHRFREIRLDKFSIRKNSG
;
A
#
# COMPACT_ATOMS: atom_id res chain seq x y z
N PRO A 1 10.43 -2.79 -2.70
CA PRO A 1 10.20 -1.67 -3.64
C PRO A 1 9.16 -2.03 -4.71
N ASP A 2 8.24 -1.09 -4.98
CA ASP A 2 7.08 -1.32 -5.82
C ASP A 2 7.20 -0.62 -7.18
N LEU A 3 7.25 -1.40 -8.26
CA LEU A 3 7.19 -0.87 -9.60
C LEU A 3 5.77 -0.99 -10.16
N THR A 4 5.32 0.04 -10.87
CA THR A 4 4.01 0.03 -11.51
C THR A 4 4.15 0.24 -13.01
N VAL A 5 3.73 -0.77 -13.78
CA VAL A 5 3.59 -0.65 -15.24
C VAL A 5 2.19 -0.15 -15.53
N VAL A 6 2.10 0.93 -16.30
CA VAL A 6 0.82 1.52 -16.73
C VAL A 6 0.78 1.56 -18.25
N ALA A 7 -0.31 1.12 -18.84
CA ALA A 7 -0.53 1.23 -20.28
C ALA A 7 -1.87 1.91 -20.60
N PRO A 8 -1.89 2.83 -21.58
CA PRO A 8 -3.11 3.39 -22.12
C PRO A 8 -3.83 2.35 -23.01
N VAL A 9 -5.14 2.41 -23.00
CA VAL A 9 -6.01 1.62 -23.89
C VAL A 9 -6.79 2.59 -24.79
N PHE A 10 -6.65 2.43 -26.07
CA PHE A 10 -7.29 3.30 -27.05
C PHE A 10 -8.48 2.58 -27.73
N SER A 11 -9.55 3.34 -28.00
CA SER A 11 -10.68 2.87 -28.79
C SER A 11 -10.31 2.68 -30.27
N GLY A 12 -11.22 2.10 -31.05
CA GLY A 12 -11.06 1.95 -32.49
C GLY A 12 -10.85 3.28 -33.24
N ASP A 13 -11.32 4.39 -32.67
CA ASP A 13 -11.15 5.77 -33.19
C ASP A 13 -9.87 6.44 -32.67
N ASN A 14 -8.97 5.68 -32.05
CA ASN A 14 -7.72 6.14 -31.42
C ASN A 14 -7.90 7.17 -30.31
N GLU A 15 -9.05 7.14 -29.62
CA GLU A 15 -9.29 7.91 -28.40
C GLU A 15 -8.82 7.12 -27.17
N LEU A 16 -8.16 7.81 -26.25
CA LEU A 16 -7.75 7.23 -24.97
C LEU A 16 -8.97 6.97 -24.08
N THR A 17 -9.28 5.70 -23.81
CA THR A 17 -10.49 5.32 -23.11
C THR A 17 -10.20 4.81 -21.69
N PHE A 18 -9.16 4.01 -21.52
CA PHE A 18 -8.81 3.40 -20.24
C PHE A 18 -7.32 3.41 -19.99
N PHE A 19 -6.96 3.12 -18.75
CA PHE A 19 -5.60 2.71 -18.36
C PHE A 19 -5.67 1.35 -17.68
N VAL A 20 -4.68 0.51 -17.95
CA VAL A 20 -4.44 -0.74 -17.23
C VAL A 20 -3.13 -0.61 -16.49
N ALA A 21 -3.10 -0.99 -15.22
CA ALA A 21 -1.90 -0.96 -14.41
C ALA A 21 -1.64 -2.32 -13.76
N SER A 22 -0.38 -2.67 -13.65
CA SER A 22 0.11 -3.82 -12.88
C SER A 22 1.19 -3.34 -11.93
N ARG A 23 1.00 -3.54 -10.62
CA ARG A 23 1.97 -3.23 -9.59
C ARG A 23 2.62 -4.50 -9.09
N GLY A 24 3.94 -4.53 -9.06
CA GLY A 24 4.73 -5.66 -8.56
C GLY A 24 5.70 -5.21 -7.49
N HIS A 25 5.82 -5.99 -6.41
CA HIS A 25 6.89 -5.82 -5.44
C HIS A 25 8.14 -6.53 -5.97
N HIS A 26 9.18 -5.75 -6.29
CA HIS A 26 10.47 -6.29 -6.71
C HIS A 26 11.34 -6.54 -5.49
N ALA A 27 12.07 -7.65 -5.48
CA ALA A 27 12.90 -8.02 -4.35
C ALA A 27 14.06 -7.04 -4.12
N ASP A 28 14.55 -6.39 -5.19
CA ASP A 28 15.64 -5.42 -5.12
C ASP A 28 15.61 -4.47 -6.33
N ILE A 29 15.74 -3.17 -6.08
CA ILE A 29 15.91 -2.15 -7.13
C ILE A 29 17.13 -1.25 -6.83
N GLY A 30 18.14 -1.78 -6.16
CA GLY A 30 19.31 -1.03 -5.71
C GLY A 30 19.19 -0.56 -4.26
N GLY A 31 19.93 0.49 -3.95
CA GLY A 31 20.03 0.99 -2.57
C GLY A 31 21.22 0.39 -1.80
N ILE A 32 21.51 0.98 -0.64
CA ILE A 32 22.71 0.67 0.15
C ILE A 32 22.71 -0.74 0.76
N THR A 33 21.53 -1.38 0.86
CA THR A 33 21.42 -2.76 1.39
C THR A 33 20.74 -3.69 0.40
N PRO A 34 21.05 -5.00 0.39
CA PRO A 34 20.29 -6.00 -0.34
C PRO A 34 18.82 -5.97 0.07
N GLY A 35 17.91 -6.14 -0.92
CA GLY A 35 16.47 -6.08 -0.69
C GLY A 35 15.87 -4.67 -0.69
N SER A 36 16.68 -3.62 -0.90
CA SER A 36 16.24 -2.23 -0.96
C SER A 36 15.44 -1.78 0.27
N ILE A 37 15.78 -2.33 1.45
CA ILE A 37 15.17 -1.97 2.74
C ILE A 37 16.28 -1.65 3.75
N PRO A 38 17.02 -0.54 3.56
CA PRO A 38 18.04 -0.13 4.51
C PRO A 38 17.40 0.31 5.84
N PRO A 39 17.91 -0.15 6.99
CA PRO A 39 17.32 0.18 8.29
C PRO A 39 17.54 1.62 8.73
N PHE A 40 18.54 2.32 8.16
CA PHE A 40 18.97 3.64 8.62
C PHE A 40 19.16 4.65 7.47
N SER A 41 18.42 4.49 6.37
CA SER A 41 18.45 5.46 5.27
C SER A 41 17.95 6.84 5.69
N LYS A 42 18.54 7.88 5.09
CA LYS A 42 18.18 9.29 5.30
C LYS A 42 17.65 9.94 4.02
N HIS A 43 18.00 9.37 2.88
CA HIS A 43 17.60 9.84 1.56
C HIS A 43 17.01 8.70 0.75
N ILE A 44 16.02 9.00 -0.07
CA ILE A 44 15.34 8.02 -0.92
C ILE A 44 16.31 7.33 -1.90
N SER A 45 17.37 8.00 -2.33
CA SER A 45 18.42 7.43 -3.20
C SER A 45 19.19 6.28 -2.54
N GLU A 46 19.24 6.22 -1.21
CA GLU A 46 19.83 5.11 -0.46
C GLU A 46 18.92 3.86 -0.44
N GLU A 47 17.63 4.03 -0.75
CA GLU A 47 16.60 2.99 -0.71
C GLU A 47 16.40 2.29 -2.06
N GLY A 48 16.93 2.85 -3.14
CA GLY A 48 16.89 2.28 -4.47
C GLY A 48 16.71 3.33 -5.56
N ILE A 49 16.51 2.82 -6.77
CA ILE A 49 16.37 3.65 -7.97
C ILE A 49 14.95 4.19 -8.07
N ILE A 50 14.82 5.49 -8.29
CA ILE A 50 13.53 6.13 -8.58
C ILE A 50 13.32 6.09 -10.08
N ILE A 51 12.19 5.53 -10.50
CA ILE A 51 11.78 5.46 -11.90
C ILE A 51 10.65 6.47 -12.12
N ASP A 52 10.98 7.56 -12.80
CA ASP A 52 10.00 8.58 -13.17
C ASP A 52 9.65 8.46 -14.66
N ASN A 53 8.42 8.02 -14.95
CA ASN A 53 7.83 7.99 -16.30
C ASN A 53 8.70 7.33 -17.40
N PHE A 54 9.36 6.22 -17.09
CA PHE A 54 10.16 5.47 -18.06
C PHE A 54 9.27 4.75 -19.07
N LEU A 55 9.46 5.01 -20.37
CA LEU A 55 8.78 4.31 -21.45
C LEU A 55 9.36 2.89 -21.59
N ILE A 56 8.72 1.90 -20.95
CA ILE A 56 9.21 0.52 -20.88
C ILE A 56 8.94 -0.29 -22.16
N VAL A 57 7.84 -0.02 -22.85
CA VAL A 57 7.48 -0.65 -24.13
C VAL A 57 7.22 0.44 -25.15
N GLU A 58 7.94 0.39 -26.27
CA GLU A 58 7.80 1.31 -27.39
C GLU A 58 7.51 0.53 -28.67
N ASN A 59 6.44 0.90 -29.39
CA ASN A 59 6.00 0.23 -30.61
C ASN A 59 5.92 -1.31 -30.47
N GLY A 60 5.39 -1.78 -29.33
CA GLY A 60 5.24 -3.20 -29.02
C GLY A 60 6.55 -3.93 -28.65
N LYS A 61 7.67 -3.21 -28.53
CA LYS A 61 8.97 -3.78 -28.17
C LYS A 61 9.39 -3.38 -26.76
N PHE A 62 9.76 -4.36 -25.96
CA PHE A 62 10.33 -4.13 -24.63
C PHE A 62 11.72 -3.52 -24.76
N ARG A 63 11.93 -2.35 -24.20
CA ARG A 63 13.20 -1.61 -24.17
C ARG A 63 14.12 -2.14 -23.07
N LYS A 64 14.49 -3.43 -23.23
CA LYS A 64 15.23 -4.18 -22.22
C LYS A 64 16.58 -3.56 -21.89
N HIS A 65 17.31 -3.07 -22.90
CA HIS A 65 18.68 -2.56 -22.72
C HIS A 65 18.65 -1.28 -21.88
N GLU A 66 17.79 -0.35 -22.26
CA GLU A 66 17.64 0.93 -21.56
C GLU A 66 17.08 0.75 -20.15
N PHE A 67 16.25 -0.29 -19.94
CA PHE A 67 15.78 -0.63 -18.60
C PHE A 67 16.91 -1.17 -17.71
N ILE A 68 17.83 -1.99 -18.28
CA ILE A 68 19.02 -2.45 -17.56
C ILE A 68 19.92 -1.28 -17.23
N GLU A 69 20.19 -0.37 -18.18
CA GLU A 69 20.96 0.85 -17.93
C GLU A 69 20.36 1.66 -16.79
N LEU A 70 19.04 1.90 -16.79
CA LEU A 70 18.34 2.59 -15.72
C LEU A 70 18.55 1.93 -14.35
N LEU A 71 18.53 0.58 -14.29
CA LEU A 71 18.71 -0.16 -13.04
C LEU A 71 20.17 -0.23 -12.57
N THR A 72 21.14 0.11 -13.43
CA THR A 72 22.57 0.02 -13.13
C THR A 72 23.28 1.37 -13.06
N ASP A 73 22.69 2.42 -13.60
CA ASP A 73 23.24 3.78 -13.61
C ASP A 73 22.89 4.52 -12.29
N SER A 74 23.44 4.02 -11.18
CA SER A 74 23.31 4.65 -9.88
C SER A 74 24.51 4.26 -8.97
N ASP A 75 24.72 5.02 -7.90
CA ASP A 75 25.75 4.71 -6.89
C ASP A 75 25.49 3.37 -6.20
N TYR A 76 24.23 2.93 -6.17
CA TYR A 76 23.79 1.68 -5.55
C TYR A 76 22.92 0.89 -6.54
N PRO A 77 23.51 0.22 -7.55
CA PRO A 77 22.77 -0.43 -8.62
C PRO A 77 21.90 -1.61 -8.13
N ALA A 78 20.85 -1.90 -8.88
CA ALA A 78 19.99 -3.05 -8.60
C ALA A 78 20.75 -4.37 -8.75
N ARG A 79 20.43 -5.31 -7.87
CA ARG A 79 21.03 -6.65 -7.81
C ARG A 79 20.13 -7.64 -8.56
N ASN A 80 20.71 -8.77 -9.01
CA ASN A 80 19.99 -9.84 -9.71
C ASN A 80 19.11 -9.33 -10.88
N LEU A 81 19.72 -8.69 -11.85
CA LEU A 81 19.04 -8.07 -13.00
C LEU A 81 18.15 -9.04 -13.79
N GLU A 82 18.51 -10.34 -13.85
CA GLU A 82 17.72 -11.34 -14.56
C GLU A 82 16.33 -11.50 -13.92
N GLU A 83 16.27 -11.57 -12.62
CA GLU A 83 15.01 -11.63 -11.86
C GLU A 83 14.18 -10.35 -12.08
N ARG A 84 14.80 -9.17 -11.99
CA ARG A 84 14.13 -7.87 -12.28
C ARG A 84 13.53 -7.82 -13.68
N ILE A 85 14.27 -8.32 -14.67
CA ILE A 85 13.77 -8.41 -16.05
C ILE A 85 12.58 -9.38 -16.16
N ASN A 86 12.61 -10.49 -15.44
CA ASN A 86 11.51 -11.46 -15.49
C ASN A 86 10.26 -10.92 -14.77
N ASP A 87 10.43 -10.21 -13.65
CA ASP A 87 9.34 -9.57 -12.94
C ASP A 87 8.67 -8.49 -13.81
N ILE A 88 9.43 -7.61 -14.43
CA ILE A 88 8.87 -6.58 -15.32
C ILE A 88 8.18 -7.16 -16.54
N LYS A 89 8.70 -8.25 -17.11
CA LYS A 89 8.02 -8.97 -18.21
C LYS A 89 6.69 -9.56 -17.76
N ALA A 90 6.61 -10.08 -16.53
CA ALA A 90 5.37 -10.60 -15.98
C ALA A 90 4.34 -9.46 -15.81
N GLN A 91 4.77 -8.28 -15.34
CA GLN A 91 3.91 -7.10 -15.24
C GLN A 91 3.43 -6.61 -16.62
N ILE A 92 4.31 -6.56 -17.63
CA ILE A 92 3.94 -6.23 -19.01
C ILE A 92 2.92 -7.25 -19.55
N ALA A 93 3.12 -8.55 -19.31
CA ALA A 93 2.17 -9.58 -19.72
C ALA A 93 0.80 -9.42 -19.02
N ALA A 94 0.79 -9.09 -17.72
CA ALA A 94 -0.43 -8.84 -16.97
C ALA A 94 -1.20 -7.63 -17.53
N VAL A 95 -0.50 -6.53 -17.82
CA VAL A 95 -1.09 -5.34 -18.45
C VAL A 95 -1.68 -5.67 -19.81
N ASN A 96 -0.95 -6.39 -20.68
CA ASN A 96 -1.45 -6.82 -22.00
C ASN A 96 -2.69 -7.72 -21.87
N LYS A 97 -2.73 -8.61 -20.87
CA LYS A 97 -3.93 -9.40 -20.60
C LYS A 97 -5.12 -8.52 -20.21
N GLY A 98 -4.89 -7.55 -19.34
CA GLY A 98 -5.93 -6.57 -18.94
C GLY A 98 -6.47 -5.76 -20.12
N ILE A 99 -5.59 -5.30 -21.03
CA ILE A 99 -5.98 -4.61 -22.26
C ILE A 99 -6.88 -5.50 -23.12
N ASN A 100 -6.49 -6.76 -23.33
CA ASN A 100 -7.26 -7.69 -24.13
C ASN A 100 -8.65 -7.97 -23.52
N GLU A 101 -8.73 -8.13 -22.19
CA GLU A 101 -10.02 -8.34 -21.52
C GLU A 101 -10.93 -7.11 -21.60
N LEU A 102 -10.38 -5.90 -21.46
CA LEU A 102 -11.16 -4.67 -21.67
C LEU A 102 -11.67 -4.55 -23.11
N ASN A 103 -10.81 -4.82 -24.07
CA ASN A 103 -11.21 -4.81 -25.49
C ASN A 103 -12.33 -5.83 -25.78
N ASN A 104 -12.24 -7.05 -25.23
CA ASN A 104 -13.29 -8.05 -25.34
C ASN A 104 -14.62 -7.59 -24.71
N LEU A 105 -14.56 -6.88 -23.57
CA LEU A 105 -15.76 -6.30 -22.95
C LEU A 105 -16.37 -5.20 -23.83
N VAL A 106 -15.54 -4.31 -24.36
CA VAL A 106 -15.98 -3.23 -25.26
C VAL A 106 -16.57 -3.80 -26.56
N GLU A 107 -15.93 -4.81 -27.16
CA GLU A 107 -16.45 -5.50 -28.34
C GLU A 107 -17.83 -6.13 -28.07
N LYS A 108 -17.99 -6.77 -26.91
CA LYS A 108 -19.23 -7.48 -26.54
C LYS A 108 -20.37 -6.56 -26.18
N TYR A 109 -20.11 -5.49 -25.46
CA TYR A 109 -21.16 -4.65 -24.84
C TYR A 109 -21.22 -3.22 -25.38
N GLY A 110 -20.21 -2.78 -26.09
CA GLY A 110 -20.02 -1.40 -26.54
C GLY A 110 -19.36 -0.51 -25.49
N ASP A 111 -18.56 0.45 -25.94
CA ASP A 111 -17.79 1.37 -25.09
C ASP A 111 -18.68 2.16 -24.11
N GLY A 112 -19.78 2.73 -24.59
CA GLY A 112 -20.71 3.52 -23.77
C GLY A 112 -21.36 2.71 -22.65
N VAL A 113 -21.56 1.39 -22.82
CA VAL A 113 -22.09 0.51 -21.76
C VAL A 113 -20.98 0.25 -20.73
N VAL A 114 -19.78 -0.13 -21.17
CA VAL A 114 -18.64 -0.44 -20.26
C VAL A 114 -18.31 0.76 -19.40
N THR A 115 -18.14 1.93 -19.99
CA THR A 115 -17.81 3.17 -19.26
C THR A 115 -18.95 3.61 -18.31
N SER A 116 -20.22 3.40 -18.70
CA SER A 116 -21.35 3.67 -17.82
C SER A 116 -21.37 2.74 -16.60
N TYR A 117 -21.11 1.45 -16.79
CA TYR A 117 -21.04 0.51 -15.66
C TYR A 117 -19.85 0.80 -14.73
N MET A 118 -18.69 1.17 -15.24
CA MET A 118 -17.55 1.62 -14.42
C MET A 118 -17.94 2.81 -13.53
N ARG A 119 -18.66 3.79 -14.09
CA ARG A 119 -19.17 4.95 -13.34
C ARG A 119 -20.21 4.52 -12.29
N TYR A 120 -21.13 3.60 -12.61
CA TYR A 120 -22.13 3.12 -11.66
C TYR A 120 -21.51 2.32 -10.52
N ILE A 121 -20.48 1.50 -10.78
CA ILE A 121 -19.75 0.77 -9.74
C ILE A 121 -19.08 1.76 -8.77
N ARG A 122 -18.45 2.81 -9.30
CA ARG A 122 -17.86 3.88 -8.47
C ARG A 122 -18.93 4.60 -7.64
N GLN A 123 -20.05 4.98 -8.26
CA GLN A 123 -21.16 5.65 -7.58
C GLN A 123 -21.76 4.77 -6.49
N ASN A 124 -21.99 3.49 -6.77
CA ASN A 124 -22.49 2.53 -5.77
C ASN A 124 -21.55 2.42 -4.57
N SER A 125 -20.24 2.48 -4.78
CA SER A 125 -19.28 2.48 -3.67
C SER A 125 -19.32 3.78 -2.86
N ALA A 126 -19.53 4.93 -3.51
CA ALA A 126 -19.70 6.20 -2.82
C ALA A 126 -21.00 6.25 -1.98
N GLU A 127 -22.09 5.71 -2.52
CA GLU A 127 -23.37 5.56 -1.79
C GLU A 127 -23.20 4.63 -0.59
N ALA A 128 -22.56 3.47 -0.77
CA ALA A 128 -22.30 2.53 0.30
C ALA A 128 -21.42 3.12 1.41
N MET A 129 -20.44 3.97 1.06
CA MET A 129 -19.65 4.70 2.04
C MET A 129 -20.50 5.72 2.82
N SER A 130 -21.34 6.47 2.13
CA SER A 130 -22.26 7.43 2.79
C SER A 130 -23.19 6.72 3.80
N ASP A 131 -23.75 5.57 3.42
CA ASP A 131 -24.59 4.75 4.30
C ASP A 131 -23.80 4.25 5.51
N ALA A 132 -22.55 3.83 5.31
CA ALA A 132 -21.67 3.36 6.38
C ALA A 132 -21.34 4.50 7.37
N LEU A 133 -21.07 5.71 6.87
CA LEU A 133 -20.85 6.89 7.72
C LEU A 133 -22.11 7.28 8.53
N GLU A 134 -23.30 7.19 7.92
CA GLU A 134 -24.57 7.40 8.61
C GLU A 134 -24.75 6.38 9.73
N SER A 135 -24.59 5.08 9.40
CA SER A 135 -24.71 3.99 10.39
C SER A 135 -23.70 4.11 11.53
N TYR A 136 -22.46 4.56 11.24
CA TYR A 136 -21.47 4.81 12.29
C TYR A 136 -21.95 5.88 13.27
N VAL A 137 -22.46 7.02 12.78
CA VAL A 137 -22.96 8.09 13.64
C VAL A 137 -24.19 7.64 14.45
N GLU A 138 -25.08 6.85 13.87
CA GLU A 138 -26.24 6.30 14.55
C GLU A 138 -25.86 5.33 15.67
N ASN A 139 -24.89 4.46 15.43
CA ASN A 139 -24.48 3.43 16.39
C ASN A 139 -23.58 3.96 17.52
N TYR A 140 -22.70 4.89 17.21
CA TYR A 140 -21.70 5.40 18.16
C TYR A 140 -22.01 6.82 18.69
N GLY A 141 -22.93 7.53 18.04
CA GLY A 141 -23.33 8.90 18.45
C GLY A 141 -22.24 9.96 18.23
N ASN A 142 -21.06 9.58 17.77
CA ASN A 142 -19.91 10.45 17.65
C ASN A 142 -19.81 11.03 16.23
N LYS A 143 -19.91 12.35 16.13
CA LYS A 143 -19.71 13.09 14.87
C LYS A 143 -18.27 13.58 14.68
N GLU A 144 -17.53 13.68 15.76
CA GLU A 144 -16.13 14.10 15.78
C GLU A 144 -15.37 13.24 16.78
N VAL A 145 -14.29 12.61 16.30
CA VAL A 145 -13.42 11.73 17.08
C VAL A 145 -11.97 12.06 16.78
N SER A 146 -11.06 11.79 17.71
CA SER A 146 -9.62 11.98 17.53
C SER A 146 -8.83 10.94 18.29
N PHE A 147 -7.64 10.64 17.80
CA PHE A 147 -6.71 9.74 18.44
C PHE A 147 -5.27 10.10 18.09
N ASP A 148 -4.38 9.86 19.02
CA ASP A 148 -2.93 10.03 18.85
C ASP A 148 -2.23 8.74 19.25
N ASP A 149 -1.20 8.38 18.49
CA ASP A 149 -0.26 7.33 18.85
C ASP A 149 1.15 7.73 18.44
N PHE A 150 2.14 6.98 18.88
CA PHE A 150 3.55 7.31 18.71
C PHE A 150 4.31 6.15 18.08
N LEU A 151 5.24 6.46 17.19
CA LEU A 151 6.27 5.52 16.79
C LEU A 151 7.25 5.30 17.94
N ASP A 152 8.11 4.29 17.84
CA ASP A 152 9.05 3.92 18.91
C ASP A 152 10.11 5.00 19.20
N ASP A 153 10.37 5.88 18.25
CA ASP A 153 11.22 7.06 18.42
C ASP A 153 10.52 8.26 19.10
N GLY A 154 9.25 8.12 19.45
CA GLY A 154 8.42 9.16 20.03
C GLY A 154 7.74 10.09 19.02
N SER A 155 7.86 9.84 17.74
CA SER A 155 7.21 10.63 16.68
C SER A 155 5.69 10.38 16.70
N ARG A 156 4.93 11.48 16.81
CA ARG A 156 3.47 11.45 16.96
C ARG A 156 2.77 11.30 15.61
N ILE A 157 1.78 10.43 15.55
CA ILE A 157 0.76 10.40 14.50
C ILE A 157 -0.56 10.80 15.14
N SER A 158 -1.19 11.83 14.60
CA SER A 158 -2.44 12.40 15.09
C SER A 158 -3.50 12.34 14.01
N VAL A 159 -4.73 11.99 14.39
CA VAL A 159 -5.87 12.05 13.47
C VAL A 159 -7.08 12.67 14.16
N LYS A 160 -7.80 13.49 13.42
CA LYS A 160 -9.14 13.96 13.76
C LYS A 160 -10.09 13.60 12.62
N ILE A 161 -11.19 12.91 12.96
CA ILE A 161 -12.22 12.51 11.99
C ILE A 161 -13.49 13.25 12.34
N ALA A 162 -14.06 13.98 11.38
CA ALA A 162 -15.34 14.65 11.50
C ALA A 162 -16.31 14.09 10.45
N ILE A 163 -17.45 13.56 10.90
CA ILE A 163 -18.50 13.03 10.03
C ILE A 163 -19.70 13.98 10.07
N PHE A 164 -20.20 14.37 8.90
CA PHE A 164 -21.28 15.35 8.79
C PHE A 164 -22.18 15.05 7.59
N LYS A 165 -23.41 15.56 7.67
CA LYS A 165 -24.36 15.53 6.57
C LYS A 165 -24.25 16.81 5.74
N LYS A 166 -24.01 16.66 4.43
CA LYS A 166 -23.96 17.76 3.49
C LYS A 166 -25.37 18.01 2.95
N PRO A 167 -25.99 19.16 3.20
CA PRO A 167 -27.33 19.46 2.69
C PRO A 167 -27.38 19.44 1.17
N ASN A 168 -28.44 18.89 0.61
CA ASN A 168 -28.69 18.82 -0.83
C ASN A 168 -27.62 18.05 -1.65
N SER A 169 -26.84 17.19 -1.00
CA SER A 169 -25.89 16.28 -1.64
C SER A 169 -26.44 14.84 -1.63
N LEU A 170 -26.25 14.11 -2.71
CA LEU A 170 -26.46 12.68 -2.79
C LEU A 170 -25.19 12.06 -3.41
N PRO A 171 -24.48 11.22 -2.70
CA PRO A 171 -24.67 10.77 -1.31
C PRO A 171 -24.51 11.90 -0.27
N SER A 172 -25.15 11.77 0.90
CA SER A 172 -25.31 12.89 1.85
C SER A 172 -24.30 12.94 2.98
N HIS A 173 -23.78 11.80 3.46
CA HIS A 173 -22.80 11.75 4.53
C HIS A 173 -21.38 11.81 4.00
N HIS A 174 -20.55 12.63 4.65
CA HIS A 174 -19.16 12.88 4.32
C HIS A 174 -18.31 12.81 5.56
N ALA A 175 -17.02 12.53 5.39
CA ALA A 175 -16.03 12.60 6.46
C ALA A 175 -14.87 13.53 6.06
N ILE A 176 -14.31 14.22 7.04
CA ILE A 176 -12.99 14.85 6.95
C ILE A 176 -12.06 14.03 7.83
N VAL A 177 -10.94 13.58 7.28
CA VAL A 177 -9.87 12.89 7.99
C VAL A 177 -8.66 13.80 7.98
N ASP A 178 -8.39 14.45 9.11
CA ASP A 178 -7.36 15.48 9.25
C ASP A 178 -6.21 14.96 10.13
N PHE A 179 -5.01 14.93 9.56
CA PHE A 179 -3.78 14.52 10.24
C PHE A 179 -2.98 15.71 10.80
N ALA A 180 -3.60 16.87 10.98
CA ALA A 180 -2.97 18.00 11.65
C ALA A 180 -2.52 17.62 13.07
N GLY A 181 -1.29 18.00 13.44
CA GLY A 181 -0.66 17.61 14.71
C GLY A 181 0.23 16.37 14.63
N THR A 182 0.30 15.70 13.49
CA THR A 182 1.32 14.70 13.21
C THR A 182 2.72 15.35 13.20
N ALA A 183 3.74 14.62 13.66
CA ALA A 183 5.12 15.05 13.72
C ALA A 183 5.62 15.56 12.36
N SER A 184 6.57 16.47 12.37
CA SER A 184 7.29 16.91 11.17
C SER A 184 8.01 15.74 10.50
N GLN A 185 8.38 15.91 9.24
CA GLN A 185 9.23 14.97 8.52
C GLN A 185 10.44 14.57 9.37
N LEU A 186 10.77 13.28 9.37
CA LEU A 186 11.90 12.71 10.10
C LEU A 186 13.16 12.68 9.22
N GLU A 187 14.32 12.68 9.85
CA GLU A 187 15.60 12.46 9.17
C GLU A 187 15.77 11.00 8.70
N GLY A 188 15.07 10.06 9.33
CA GLY A 188 15.12 8.62 9.02
C GLY A 188 14.03 8.19 8.05
N ASN A 189 13.92 6.88 7.85
CA ASN A 189 13.11 6.25 6.81
C ASN A 189 11.66 5.91 7.20
N LEU A 190 11.18 6.37 8.34
CA LEU A 190 9.80 6.13 8.78
C LEU A 190 8.79 7.10 8.15
N ASN A 191 9.23 8.06 7.34
CA ASN A 191 8.30 8.93 6.61
C ASN A 191 7.45 8.11 5.64
N ALA A 192 6.18 8.48 5.49
CA ALA A 192 5.25 7.80 4.61
C ALA A 192 4.78 8.74 3.49
N PRO A 193 4.91 8.37 2.21
CA PRO A 193 4.31 9.12 1.13
C PRO A 193 2.78 9.24 1.30
N VAL A 194 2.21 10.34 0.82
CA VAL A 194 0.76 10.62 0.89
C VAL A 194 -0.10 9.44 0.40
N ALA A 195 0.37 8.71 -0.62
CA ALA A 195 -0.33 7.55 -1.16
C ALA A 195 -0.50 6.42 -0.13
N VAL A 196 0.49 6.21 0.74
CA VAL A 196 0.45 5.21 1.83
C VAL A 196 -0.63 5.59 2.85
N THR A 197 -0.66 6.84 3.28
CA THR A 197 -1.68 7.36 4.21
C THR A 197 -3.09 7.24 3.61
N LYS A 198 -3.27 7.62 2.33
CA LYS A 198 -4.55 7.46 1.63
C LYS A 198 -4.98 6.00 1.53
N ALA A 199 -4.05 5.08 1.31
CA ALA A 199 -4.34 3.64 1.27
C ALA A 199 -4.80 3.12 2.63
N ALA A 200 -4.18 3.56 3.74
CA ALA A 200 -4.61 3.21 5.09
C ALA A 200 -6.01 3.76 5.41
N VAL A 201 -6.30 5.01 5.02
CA VAL A 201 -7.66 5.59 5.17
C VAL A 201 -8.67 4.78 4.36
N LEU A 202 -8.37 4.48 3.09
CA LEU A 202 -9.25 3.67 2.23
C LEU A 202 -9.53 2.31 2.87
N TYR A 203 -8.49 1.64 3.37
CA TYR A 203 -8.61 0.35 4.03
C TYR A 203 -9.55 0.42 5.24
N VAL A 204 -9.30 1.35 6.18
CA VAL A 204 -10.07 1.45 7.43
C VAL A 204 -11.53 1.84 7.15
N PHE A 205 -11.77 2.83 6.29
CA PHE A 205 -13.14 3.23 5.98
C PHE A 205 -13.89 2.16 5.19
N ARG A 206 -13.20 1.37 4.35
CA ARG A 206 -13.81 0.21 3.69
C ARG A 206 -14.31 -0.85 4.67
N LEU A 207 -13.67 -1.00 5.84
CA LEU A 207 -14.12 -1.91 6.91
C LEU A 207 -15.48 -1.50 7.49
N LEU A 208 -15.86 -0.22 7.40
CA LEU A 208 -17.17 0.25 7.86
C LEU A 208 -18.32 -0.20 6.95
N ILE A 209 -18.02 -0.58 5.71
CA ILE A 209 -19.04 -0.97 4.73
C ILE A 209 -19.37 -2.45 4.90
N ASP A 210 -20.56 -2.73 5.44
CA ASP A 210 -21.12 -4.09 5.59
C ASP A 210 -21.87 -4.50 4.31
N LYS A 211 -21.18 -4.42 3.16
CA LYS A 211 -21.71 -4.84 1.86
C LYS A 211 -20.58 -5.42 1.02
N ASP A 212 -20.89 -6.44 0.24
CA ASP A 212 -19.96 -7.00 -0.75
C ASP A 212 -19.93 -6.11 -1.99
N ILE A 213 -19.01 -5.14 -1.97
CA ILE A 213 -18.76 -4.21 -3.08
C ILE A 213 -17.30 -4.27 -3.50
N PRO A 214 -16.99 -4.11 -4.80
CA PRO A 214 -15.62 -4.00 -5.27
C PRO A 214 -14.90 -2.79 -4.65
N LEU A 215 -13.66 -2.98 -4.21
CA LEU A 215 -12.82 -1.86 -3.79
C LEU A 215 -12.47 -0.99 -4.99
N ASN A 216 -12.83 0.28 -4.92
CA ASN A 216 -12.51 1.28 -5.95
C ASN A 216 -12.48 2.70 -5.36
N SER A 217 -12.09 3.68 -6.18
CA SER A 217 -11.96 5.08 -5.75
C SER A 217 -13.26 5.70 -5.21
N GLY A 218 -14.43 5.17 -5.57
CA GLY A 218 -15.72 5.63 -5.04
C GLY A 218 -15.82 5.53 -3.51
N CYS A 219 -15.10 4.58 -2.89
CA CYS A 219 -15.03 4.50 -1.43
C CYS A 219 -14.42 5.75 -0.78
N LEU A 220 -13.61 6.54 -1.52
CA LEU A 220 -13.02 7.79 -1.04
C LEU A 220 -13.77 9.06 -1.48
N ASP A 221 -14.75 8.96 -2.37
CA ASP A 221 -15.47 10.12 -2.89
C ASP A 221 -16.22 10.94 -1.81
N GLN A 222 -16.50 10.30 -0.67
CA GLN A 222 -17.15 10.94 0.50
C GLN A 222 -16.16 11.35 1.60
N ILE A 223 -14.84 11.20 1.36
CA ILE A 223 -13.80 11.41 2.37
C ILE A 223 -12.82 12.47 1.90
N ASP A 224 -12.74 13.58 2.64
CA ASP A 224 -11.72 14.62 2.46
C ASP A 224 -10.54 14.31 3.37
N ILE A 225 -9.40 13.93 2.78
CA ILE A 225 -8.18 13.57 3.51
C ILE A 225 -7.23 14.76 3.52
N ARG A 226 -6.89 15.26 4.69
CA ARG A 226 -6.01 16.42 4.90
C ARG A 226 -4.73 16.00 5.58
N ILE A 227 -3.63 16.17 4.89
CA ILE A 227 -2.29 15.79 5.36
C ILE A 227 -1.40 17.02 5.21
N PRO A 228 -0.89 17.61 6.31
CA PRO A 228 -0.02 18.78 6.25
C PRO A 228 1.26 18.48 5.44
N GLU A 229 1.69 19.44 4.62
CA GLU A 229 2.97 19.36 3.92
C GLU A 229 4.13 19.39 4.92
N GLY A 230 5.21 18.66 4.62
CA GLY A 230 6.41 18.58 5.46
C GLY A 230 6.22 17.83 6.78
N CYS A 231 5.13 17.09 6.93
CA CYS A 231 4.97 16.16 8.06
C CYS A 231 5.41 14.74 7.70
N LEU A 232 5.53 13.89 8.72
CA LEU A 232 5.85 12.46 8.61
C LEU A 232 5.01 11.71 7.55
N LEU A 233 3.77 12.12 7.29
CA LEU A 233 2.83 11.49 6.36
C LEU A 233 2.75 12.21 4.99
N ASN A 234 3.55 13.24 4.79
CA ASN A 234 3.67 14.02 3.56
C ASN A 234 5.05 14.69 3.50
N PRO A 235 6.11 13.88 3.44
CA PRO A 235 7.49 14.37 3.41
C PRO A 235 7.85 14.97 2.05
N SER A 236 9.03 15.60 1.97
CA SER A 236 9.66 16.03 0.72
C SER A 236 10.04 14.82 -0.16
N ASP A 237 10.20 15.06 -1.47
CA ASP A 237 10.45 13.99 -2.45
C ASP A 237 11.80 13.27 -2.27
N ASP A 238 12.75 13.88 -1.58
CA ASP A 238 14.09 13.33 -1.30
C ASP A 238 14.19 12.56 0.03
N ALA A 239 13.12 12.61 0.84
CA ALA A 239 13.08 11.93 2.13
C ALA A 239 13.14 10.41 2.00
N ALA A 240 13.83 9.75 2.93
CA ALA A 240 13.77 8.30 3.08
C ALA A 240 12.37 7.86 3.56
N VAL A 241 11.81 6.83 2.92
CA VAL A 241 10.40 6.45 3.10
C VAL A 241 10.17 4.93 3.17
N VAL A 242 11.22 4.11 3.12
CA VAL A 242 11.06 2.66 3.03
C VAL A 242 10.30 2.08 4.24
N GLY A 243 10.54 2.60 5.43
CA GLY A 243 9.81 2.22 6.65
C GLY A 243 8.37 2.73 6.68
N GLY A 244 8.04 3.75 5.90
CA GLY A 244 6.71 4.31 5.81
C GLY A 244 5.65 3.31 5.33
N ASN A 245 6.01 2.49 4.35
CA ASN A 245 5.11 1.49 3.79
C ASN A 245 4.90 0.27 4.70
N VAL A 246 5.86 -0.03 5.57
CA VAL A 246 5.89 -1.28 6.37
C VAL A 246 5.68 -1.07 7.86
N GLU A 247 5.98 0.12 8.37
CA GLU A 247 5.85 0.48 9.80
C GLU A 247 4.80 1.58 9.99
N THR A 248 5.01 2.76 9.40
CA THR A 248 4.12 3.91 9.58
C THR A 248 2.71 3.62 9.04
N SER A 249 2.57 2.88 7.95
CA SER A 249 1.26 2.47 7.41
C SER A 249 0.43 1.67 8.40
N GLN A 250 1.05 0.75 9.14
CA GLN A 250 0.38 -0.04 10.18
C GLN A 250 -0.05 0.86 11.35
N ARG A 251 0.82 1.77 11.77
CA ARG A 251 0.52 2.72 12.85
C ARG A 251 -0.61 3.69 12.47
N VAL A 252 -0.61 4.21 11.23
CA VAL A 252 -1.72 5.03 10.71
C VAL A 252 -3.04 4.28 10.75
N THR A 253 -3.03 2.98 10.39
CA THR A 253 -4.21 2.12 10.46
C THR A 253 -4.71 1.98 11.90
N ASP A 254 -3.81 1.69 12.85
CA ASP A 254 -4.17 1.58 14.27
C ASP A 254 -4.71 2.90 14.84
N VAL A 255 -4.12 4.05 14.46
CA VAL A 255 -4.59 5.37 14.85
C VAL A 255 -6.01 5.65 14.34
N LEU A 256 -6.31 5.28 13.09
CA LEU A 256 -7.65 5.42 12.51
C LEU A 256 -8.68 4.51 13.21
N LEU A 257 -8.32 3.25 13.46
CA LEU A 257 -9.17 2.28 14.18
C LEU A 257 -9.42 2.73 15.63
N GLY A 258 -8.38 3.25 16.29
CA GLY A 258 -8.47 3.82 17.63
C GLY A 258 -9.38 5.06 17.68
N ALA A 259 -9.26 5.97 16.71
CA ALA A 259 -10.13 7.15 16.61
C ALA A 259 -11.60 6.75 16.43
N LEU A 260 -11.88 5.79 15.57
CA LEU A 260 -13.23 5.28 15.34
C LEU A 260 -13.74 4.38 16.50
N GLY A 261 -12.85 3.91 17.39
CA GLY A 261 -13.21 3.06 18.52
C GLY A 261 -13.71 1.66 18.10
N ILE A 262 -13.33 1.17 16.93
CA ILE A 262 -13.85 -0.09 16.36
C ILE A 262 -12.93 -1.29 16.57
N ALA A 263 -11.65 -1.06 16.81
CA ALA A 263 -10.69 -2.12 17.14
C ALA A 263 -9.55 -1.57 18.02
N ALA A 264 -8.97 -2.43 18.83
CA ALA A 264 -7.72 -2.17 19.52
C ALA A 264 -6.54 -2.24 18.54
N ALA A 265 -5.39 -1.71 18.94
CA ALA A 265 -4.18 -1.73 18.15
C ALA A 265 -3.75 -3.17 17.78
N SER A 266 -3.19 -3.30 16.61
CA SER A 266 -2.56 -4.53 16.12
C SER A 266 -1.12 -4.66 16.64
N GLN A 267 -0.35 -5.56 16.05
CA GLN A 267 1.11 -5.64 16.28
C GLN A 267 1.87 -4.35 15.94
N GLY A 268 1.29 -3.44 15.16
CA GLY A 268 1.81 -2.10 14.84
C GLY A 268 2.98 -2.06 13.85
N THR A 269 3.38 -3.18 13.27
CA THR A 269 4.50 -3.36 12.35
C THR A 269 4.20 -4.48 11.37
N MET A 270 4.82 -4.50 10.19
CA MET A 270 4.78 -5.68 9.32
C MET A 270 5.79 -6.77 9.74
N ASN A 271 6.60 -6.54 10.76
CA ASN A 271 7.63 -7.48 11.23
C ASN A 271 8.51 -7.99 10.08
N ASN A 272 9.04 -7.08 9.28
CA ASN A 272 9.89 -7.45 8.15
C ASN A 272 11.17 -8.12 8.62
N PHE A 273 11.43 -9.32 8.13
CA PHE A 273 12.65 -10.05 8.31
C PHE A 273 13.39 -10.17 6.99
N VAL A 274 14.50 -9.45 6.87
CA VAL A 274 15.28 -9.33 5.63
C VAL A 274 16.73 -9.68 5.91
N PHE A 275 17.31 -10.53 5.07
CA PHE A 275 18.74 -10.79 5.07
C PHE A 275 19.22 -11.17 3.65
N GLY A 276 20.52 -11.07 3.41
CA GLY A 276 21.13 -11.46 2.14
C GLY A 276 22.63 -11.67 2.30
N ALA A 277 23.24 -12.30 1.30
CA ALA A 277 24.68 -12.49 1.25
C ALA A 277 25.38 -11.28 0.59
N GLU A 278 26.51 -10.86 1.14
CA GLU A 278 27.37 -9.82 0.58
C GLU A 278 28.36 -10.35 -0.46
N ASP A 279 28.34 -11.65 -0.76
CA ASP A 279 29.28 -12.35 -1.63
C ASP A 279 29.05 -12.14 -3.15
N GLY A 280 28.09 -11.29 -3.50
CA GLY A 280 27.70 -11.04 -4.90
C GLY A 280 26.85 -12.14 -5.53
N SER A 281 26.45 -13.19 -4.78
CA SER A 281 25.56 -14.27 -5.26
C SER A 281 24.14 -13.78 -5.59
N GLY A 282 23.75 -12.59 -5.07
CA GLY A 282 22.39 -12.08 -5.15
C GLY A 282 21.40 -12.87 -4.28
N SER A 283 21.89 -13.74 -3.41
CA SER A 283 21.05 -14.49 -2.48
C SER A 283 20.42 -13.55 -1.46
N GLN A 284 19.11 -13.50 -1.43
CA GLN A 284 18.37 -12.66 -0.49
C GLN A 284 17.08 -13.35 -0.03
N TYR A 285 16.65 -13.00 1.16
CA TYR A 285 15.40 -13.45 1.75
C TYR A 285 14.62 -12.27 2.32
N TYR A 286 13.32 -12.29 2.11
CA TYR A 286 12.38 -11.34 2.66
C TYR A 286 11.12 -12.06 3.13
N GLU A 287 10.68 -11.77 4.34
CA GLU A 287 9.43 -12.27 4.90
C GLU A 287 8.81 -11.23 5.85
N THR A 288 7.48 -11.21 5.93
CA THR A 288 6.73 -10.54 6.99
C THR A 288 6.27 -11.58 8.00
N ILE A 289 6.70 -11.45 9.25
CA ILE A 289 6.36 -12.42 10.31
C ILE A 289 5.05 -11.97 10.96
N ALA A 290 4.05 -12.87 10.96
CA ALA A 290 2.73 -12.57 11.50
C ALA A 290 2.77 -12.36 13.03
N GLY A 291 2.26 -11.23 13.50
CA GLY A 291 2.14 -10.88 14.92
C GLY A 291 0.73 -11.12 15.46
N GLY A 292 -0.25 -10.40 14.94
CA GLY A 292 -1.65 -10.57 15.33
C GLY A 292 -2.50 -9.32 15.25
N SER A 293 -3.82 -9.50 15.35
CA SER A 293 -4.81 -8.44 15.33
C SER A 293 -5.16 -7.97 16.74
N GLY A 294 -5.58 -6.70 16.86
CA GLY A 294 -6.24 -6.19 18.04
C GLY A 294 -7.62 -6.84 18.28
N ALA A 295 -8.11 -6.69 19.50
CA ALA A 295 -9.46 -7.11 19.87
C ALA A 295 -10.50 -6.15 19.27
N ILE A 296 -11.69 -6.68 19.00
CA ILE A 296 -12.87 -5.90 18.61
C ILE A 296 -13.99 -6.11 19.62
N ASN A 297 -15.05 -5.32 19.53
CA ASN A 297 -16.19 -5.50 20.44
C ASN A 297 -16.76 -6.92 20.34
N GLY A 298 -16.72 -7.65 21.44
CA GLY A 298 -17.26 -9.02 21.55
C GLY A 298 -16.33 -10.13 21.04
N SER A 299 -15.07 -9.83 20.64
CA SER A 299 -14.11 -10.83 20.22
C SER A 299 -12.68 -10.46 20.61
N ASP A 300 -11.93 -11.43 21.12
CA ASP A 300 -10.50 -11.28 21.38
C ASP A 300 -9.71 -11.12 20.06
N GLY A 301 -8.51 -10.53 20.14
CA GLY A 301 -7.57 -10.48 19.04
C GLY A 301 -7.04 -11.86 18.66
N ALA A 302 -6.58 -12.00 17.44
CA ALA A 302 -6.02 -13.25 16.92
C ALA A 302 -4.51 -13.20 16.86
N SER A 303 -3.83 -14.25 17.38
CA SER A 303 -2.37 -14.35 17.36
C SER A 303 -1.87 -14.93 16.03
N ALA A 304 -0.66 -14.51 15.61
CA ALA A 304 0.06 -15.06 14.47
C ALA A 304 -0.71 -15.02 13.14
N ILE A 305 -1.44 -13.93 12.91
CA ILE A 305 -2.07 -13.61 11.63
C ILE A 305 -1.51 -12.31 11.07
N GLN A 306 -1.47 -12.21 9.76
CA GLN A 306 -1.18 -10.94 9.07
C GLN A 306 -2.41 -10.05 9.11
N VAL A 307 -2.21 -8.75 9.32
CA VAL A 307 -3.29 -7.79 9.49
C VAL A 307 -3.02 -6.49 8.74
N HIS A 308 -4.09 -5.74 8.52
CA HIS A 308 -4.09 -4.38 7.97
C HIS A 308 -3.38 -4.28 6.62
N MET A 309 -2.28 -3.53 6.55
CA MET A 309 -1.56 -3.27 5.29
C MET A 309 -0.70 -4.45 4.84
N THR A 310 -0.59 -5.50 5.64
CA THR A 310 0.16 -6.72 5.30
C THR A 310 -0.74 -7.72 4.58
N ASN A 311 -0.36 -8.11 3.37
CA ASN A 311 -1.13 -9.04 2.52
C ASN A 311 -0.34 -10.29 2.09
N THR A 312 0.77 -10.58 2.75
CA THR A 312 1.62 -11.74 2.45
C THR A 312 1.20 -12.96 3.27
N ARG A 313 1.61 -14.13 2.81
CA ARG A 313 1.51 -15.37 3.58
C ARG A 313 2.83 -15.62 4.32
N SER A 314 2.76 -16.24 5.50
CA SER A 314 3.96 -16.75 6.16
C SER A 314 4.63 -17.81 5.29
N THR A 315 5.96 -17.75 5.19
CA THR A 315 6.74 -18.79 4.55
C THR A 315 6.76 -20.03 5.45
N ASP A 316 6.82 -21.20 4.84
CA ASP A 316 7.12 -22.43 5.58
C ASP A 316 8.56 -22.33 6.13
N PRO A 317 8.73 -22.34 7.45
CA PRO A 317 10.05 -22.12 8.06
C PRO A 317 11.10 -23.17 7.66
N GLU A 318 10.68 -24.37 7.29
CA GLU A 318 11.59 -25.44 6.83
C GLU A 318 12.25 -25.09 5.49
N ILE A 319 11.64 -24.23 4.69
CA ILE A 319 12.21 -23.76 3.41
C ILE A 319 13.49 -22.94 3.64
N LEU A 320 13.62 -22.25 4.76
CA LEU A 320 14.81 -21.44 5.08
C LEU A 320 16.08 -22.28 5.11
N GLU A 321 16.07 -23.41 5.81
CA GLU A 321 17.22 -24.32 5.89
C GLU A 321 17.55 -24.97 4.53
N HIS A 322 16.52 -25.14 3.68
CA HIS A 322 16.69 -25.72 2.36
C HIS A 322 17.33 -24.72 1.37
N ARG A 323 16.99 -23.45 1.50
CA ARG A 323 17.52 -22.37 0.62
C ARG A 323 18.86 -21.84 1.10
N PHE A 324 19.07 -21.79 2.42
CA PHE A 324 20.24 -21.17 3.05
C PHE A 324 20.88 -22.18 4.02
N ARG A 325 21.91 -22.88 3.55
CA ARG A 325 22.58 -23.96 4.29
C ARG A 325 23.28 -23.47 5.57
N GLU A 326 23.57 -22.20 5.65
CA GLU A 326 24.19 -21.51 6.78
C GLU A 326 23.20 -21.14 7.88
N ILE A 327 21.89 -21.28 7.60
CA ILE A 327 20.82 -20.93 8.54
C ILE A 327 20.24 -22.22 9.11
N ARG A 328 20.01 -22.19 10.42
CA ARG A 328 19.29 -23.22 11.14
C ARG A 328 18.09 -22.62 11.85
N LEU A 329 16.93 -23.23 11.69
CA LEU A 329 15.72 -22.88 12.39
C LEU A 329 15.63 -23.65 13.71
N ASP A 330 15.99 -23.02 14.82
CA ASP A 330 15.93 -23.67 16.12
C ASP A 330 14.50 -23.78 16.67
N LYS A 331 13.64 -22.81 16.34
CA LYS A 331 12.27 -22.77 16.84
C LYS A 331 11.36 -21.87 16.01
N PHE A 332 10.16 -22.36 15.72
CA PHE A 332 9.05 -21.57 15.17
C PHE A 332 7.80 -21.77 16.03
N SER A 333 7.36 -20.74 16.71
CA SER A 333 6.24 -20.85 17.66
C SER A 333 5.64 -19.50 18.03
N ILE A 334 4.38 -19.48 18.45
CA ILE A 334 3.78 -18.29 19.06
C ILE A 334 4.49 -18.00 20.39
N ARG A 335 4.94 -16.76 20.56
CA ARG A 335 5.47 -16.26 21.83
C ARG A 335 4.33 -16.04 22.81
N LYS A 336 4.26 -16.85 23.85
CA LYS A 336 3.22 -16.73 24.89
C LYS A 336 3.40 -15.43 25.68
N ASN A 337 2.28 -14.79 26.05
CA ASN A 337 2.22 -13.56 26.82
C ASN A 337 2.93 -12.37 26.16
N SER A 338 2.84 -12.23 24.84
CA SER A 338 3.44 -11.15 24.07
C SER A 338 2.41 -10.16 23.52
N GLY A 339 1.17 -10.31 23.82
CA GLY A 339 0.07 -9.43 23.39
C GLY A 339 -0.37 -8.50 24.48
#